data_b3373bf95b73749a96e71b6886071b9f
#
_entry.id   b3373bf95b73749a96e71b6886071b9f
#
_cell.length_a   1.000
_cell.length_b   1.000
_cell.length_c   1.000
_cell.angle_alpha   90.00
_cell.angle_beta   90.00
_cell.angle_gamma   90.00
#
_symmetry.space_group_name_H-M   'P 1'
#
loop_
_entity.id
_entity.type
_entity.pdbx_description
1 polymer ?
#
loop_
_entity_poly.entity_id
_entity_poly.type
_entity_poly.pdbx_seq_one_letter_code
_entity_poly.pdbx_strand_id
1 'polypeptide(L)'
;MTTVRRGFRYDRGNSKLEVVVDGKVVAKFNDISPSLTLDSALPVASGGTNATSLNDKAVLITQDSGTDTVAAAVMDANGELLIGGTSGPAGATLTQGSNITITNGNGTITIAGTAGGISTGMAMVVGG
;
A
#
# COMPACT_ATOMS: atom_id res chain seq x y z
N MET A 1 38.35 -27.25 4.48
CA MET A 1 36.86 -27.31 4.46
C MET A 1 36.38 -26.87 3.08
N THR A 2 35.71 -27.75 2.37
CA THR A 2 35.19 -27.42 1.03
C THR A 2 34.01 -26.49 1.14
N THR A 3 34.10 -25.32 0.52
CA THR A 3 32.97 -24.37 0.47
C THR A 3 31.89 -24.90 -0.47
N VAL A 4 30.67 -25.05 0.01
CA VAL A 4 29.54 -25.43 -0.86
C VAL A 4 29.28 -24.31 -1.85
N ARG A 5 29.47 -24.58 -3.13
CA ARG A 5 29.18 -23.59 -4.19
C ARG A 5 27.74 -23.66 -4.67
N ARG A 6 27.15 -24.84 -4.67
CA ARG A 6 25.74 -25.08 -5.04
C ARG A 6 25.17 -26.17 -4.15
N GLY A 7 23.96 -25.99 -3.63
CA GLY A 7 23.27 -26.99 -2.84
C GLY A 7 22.80 -26.46 -1.50
N PHE A 8 22.66 -27.38 -0.57
CA PHE A 8 22.20 -27.06 0.79
C PHE A 8 23.37 -27.11 1.76
N ARG A 9 23.39 -26.18 2.70
CA ARG A 9 24.34 -26.09 3.78
C ARG A 9 23.63 -25.80 5.09
N TYR A 10 23.98 -26.51 6.16
CA TYR A 10 23.48 -26.20 7.50
C TYR A 10 24.49 -25.31 8.24
N ASP A 11 24.05 -24.09 8.57
CA ASP A 11 24.82 -23.18 9.42
C ASP A 11 24.48 -23.43 10.89
N ARG A 12 25.35 -24.20 11.57
CA ARG A 12 25.17 -24.57 12.97
C ARG A 12 25.25 -23.40 13.93
N GLY A 13 26.00 -22.36 13.59
CA GLY A 13 26.18 -21.19 14.43
C GLY A 13 24.90 -20.34 14.53
N ASN A 14 24.08 -20.34 13.47
CA ASN A 14 22.84 -19.57 13.38
C ASN A 14 21.60 -20.44 13.27
N SER A 15 21.73 -21.76 13.38
CA SER A 15 20.62 -22.71 13.27
C SER A 15 19.77 -22.50 12.02
N LYS A 16 20.40 -22.51 10.86
CA LYS A 16 19.75 -22.24 9.56
C LYS A 16 20.17 -23.26 8.51
N LEU A 17 19.18 -23.75 7.76
CA LEU A 17 19.42 -24.43 6.51
C LEU A 17 19.49 -23.40 5.39
N GLU A 18 20.61 -23.36 4.70
CA GLU A 18 20.88 -22.40 3.64
C GLU A 18 20.86 -23.05 2.28
N VAL A 19 20.26 -22.38 1.30
CA VAL A 19 20.38 -22.71 -0.13
C VAL A 19 21.48 -21.84 -0.71
N VAL A 20 22.48 -22.48 -1.28
CA VAL A 20 23.66 -21.80 -1.83
C VAL A 20 23.69 -21.97 -3.35
N VAL A 21 23.85 -20.86 -4.06
CA VAL A 21 24.04 -20.81 -5.50
C VAL A 21 25.29 -19.97 -5.78
N ASP A 22 26.24 -20.59 -6.44
CA ASP A 22 27.51 -19.96 -6.81
C ASP A 22 28.28 -19.32 -5.64
N GLY A 23 28.22 -19.98 -4.49
CA GLY A 23 28.88 -19.52 -3.25
C GLY A 23 28.10 -18.47 -2.46
N LYS A 24 26.96 -17.96 -2.98
CA LYS A 24 26.07 -17.02 -2.30
C LYS A 24 24.88 -17.74 -1.71
N VAL A 25 24.47 -17.33 -0.52
CA VAL A 25 23.24 -17.81 0.11
C VAL A 25 22.07 -17.06 -0.49
N VAL A 26 21.16 -17.78 -1.14
CA VAL A 26 19.99 -17.20 -1.83
C VAL A 26 18.70 -17.38 -1.04
N ALA A 27 18.66 -18.37 -0.15
CA ALA A 27 17.53 -18.59 0.75
C ALA A 27 18.00 -19.20 2.07
N LYS A 28 17.29 -18.93 3.15
CA LYS A 28 17.53 -19.48 4.48
C LYS A 28 16.23 -19.95 5.09
N PHE A 29 16.25 -21.15 5.68
CA PHE A 29 15.19 -21.68 6.51
C PHE A 29 15.69 -21.66 7.96
N ASN A 30 14.99 -20.95 8.81
CA ASN A 30 15.32 -20.87 10.23
C ASN A 30 14.61 -22.01 10.98
N ASP A 31 15.33 -22.77 11.79
CA ASP A 31 14.78 -23.90 12.56
C ASP A 31 14.26 -23.49 13.95
N ILE A 32 14.78 -22.41 14.53
CA ILE A 32 14.34 -21.91 15.85
C ILE A 32 13.02 -21.14 15.75
N SER A 33 12.89 -20.31 14.71
CA SER A 33 11.66 -19.59 14.40
C SER A 33 11.32 -19.87 12.94
N PRO A 34 10.39 -20.80 12.66
CA PRO A 34 10.12 -21.26 11.30
C PRO A 34 9.86 -20.09 10.35
N SER A 35 10.81 -19.79 9.51
CA SER A 35 10.72 -18.71 8.52
C SER A 35 11.59 -19.02 7.30
N LEU A 36 11.14 -18.57 6.14
CA LEU A 36 11.92 -18.54 4.91
C LEU A 36 12.38 -17.12 4.66
N THR A 37 13.69 -16.92 4.56
CA THR A 37 14.28 -15.64 4.14
C THR A 37 14.93 -15.81 2.78
N LEU A 38 14.58 -14.96 1.83
CA LEU A 38 15.20 -14.86 0.52
C LEU A 38 16.22 -13.72 0.50
N ASP A 39 17.26 -13.85 -0.29
CA ASP A 39 18.29 -12.80 -0.48
C ASP A 39 17.74 -11.58 -1.24
N SER A 40 16.72 -11.79 -2.05
CA SER A 40 15.99 -10.74 -2.77
C SER A 40 14.49 -10.95 -2.67
N ALA A 41 13.72 -9.88 -2.88
CA ALA A 41 12.27 -9.96 -2.93
C ALA A 41 11.82 -10.96 -4.01
N LEU A 42 10.77 -11.73 -3.71
CA LEU A 42 10.17 -12.64 -4.68
C LEU A 42 9.47 -11.82 -5.77
N PRO A 43 9.83 -12.02 -7.06
CA PRO A 43 9.19 -11.27 -8.15
C PRO A 43 7.68 -11.53 -8.24
N VAL A 44 6.94 -10.58 -8.78
CA VAL A 44 5.49 -10.70 -9.00
C VAL A 44 5.17 -11.90 -9.92
N ALA A 45 5.97 -12.13 -10.96
CA ALA A 45 5.84 -13.28 -11.85
C ALA A 45 5.96 -14.64 -11.12
N SER A 46 6.57 -14.67 -9.95
CA SER A 46 6.70 -15.85 -9.08
C SER A 46 5.74 -15.82 -7.89
N GLY A 47 4.73 -14.95 -7.92
CA GLY A 47 3.73 -14.80 -6.85
C GLY A 47 4.15 -13.91 -5.68
N GLY A 48 5.26 -13.19 -5.78
CA GLY A 48 5.70 -12.23 -4.79
C GLY A 48 5.15 -10.82 -5.04
N THR A 49 5.50 -9.90 -4.15
CA THR A 49 5.15 -8.48 -4.28
C THR A 49 6.26 -7.65 -4.92
N ASN A 50 7.43 -8.24 -5.14
CA ASN A 50 8.67 -7.56 -5.53
C ASN A 50 9.11 -6.47 -4.54
N ALA A 51 8.58 -6.47 -3.33
CA ALA A 51 8.90 -5.54 -2.26
C ALA A 51 9.57 -6.28 -1.09
N THR A 52 10.56 -5.67 -0.48
CA THR A 52 11.24 -6.18 0.73
C THR A 52 10.53 -5.80 2.01
N SER A 53 9.72 -4.76 1.96
CA SER A 53 8.86 -4.30 3.06
C SER A 53 7.65 -3.56 2.51
N LEU A 54 6.58 -3.53 3.28
CA LEU A 54 5.36 -2.80 2.99
C LEU A 54 5.00 -1.95 4.21
N ASN A 55 4.44 -0.79 4.00
CA ASN A 55 4.00 0.10 5.08
C ASN A 55 2.79 -0.50 5.79
N ASP A 56 2.74 -0.32 7.11
CA ASP A 56 1.57 -0.70 7.90
C ASP A 56 0.36 0.16 7.53
N LYS A 57 -0.83 -0.42 7.65
CA LYS A 57 -2.12 0.25 7.43
C LYS A 57 -2.28 0.88 6.05
N ALA A 58 -1.63 0.33 5.05
CA ALA A 58 -1.70 0.80 3.69
C ALA A 58 -2.57 -0.11 2.81
N VAL A 59 -3.09 0.44 1.74
CA VAL A 59 -3.70 -0.33 0.66
C VAL A 59 -2.62 -0.74 -0.33
N LEU A 60 -2.59 -2.01 -0.70
CA LEU A 60 -1.65 -2.50 -1.70
C LEU A 60 -2.19 -2.24 -3.09
N ILE A 61 -1.42 -1.58 -3.91
CA ILE A 61 -1.75 -1.28 -5.30
C ILE A 61 -0.64 -1.77 -6.22
N THR A 62 -0.96 -2.04 -7.47
CA THR A 62 0.05 -2.28 -8.50
C THR A 62 0.54 -0.96 -9.06
N GLN A 63 1.83 -0.83 -9.27
CA GLN A 63 2.42 0.36 -9.91
C GLN A 63 2.64 0.12 -11.40
N ASP A 64 2.29 1.10 -12.21
CA ASP A 64 2.37 1.09 -13.68
C ASP A 64 3.69 1.69 -14.18
N SER A 65 4.80 1.44 -13.53
CA SER A 65 6.10 1.96 -13.97
C SER A 65 7.09 0.86 -14.36
N GLY A 66 6.70 0.01 -15.32
CA GLY A 66 7.62 -0.86 -16.05
C GLY A 66 8.20 -2.08 -15.30
N THR A 67 8.04 -2.18 -14.02
CA THR A 67 8.29 -3.40 -13.21
C THR A 67 7.08 -3.59 -12.33
N ASP A 68 6.27 -4.59 -12.64
CA ASP A 68 5.09 -4.96 -11.87
C ASP A 68 5.43 -5.14 -10.38
N THR A 69 5.42 -4.05 -9.65
CA THR A 69 5.69 -4.05 -8.20
C THR A 69 4.39 -3.77 -7.46
N VAL A 70 4.11 -4.54 -6.44
CA VAL A 70 3.06 -4.20 -5.49
C VAL A 70 3.62 -3.16 -4.52
N ALA A 71 2.99 -2.00 -4.49
CA ALA A 71 3.37 -0.90 -3.60
C ALA A 71 2.30 -0.60 -2.57
N ALA A 72 2.69 0.05 -1.50
CA ALA A 72 1.78 0.51 -0.47
C ALA A 72 1.29 1.93 -0.78
N ALA A 73 -0.01 2.09 -1.03
CA ALA A 73 -0.63 3.40 -0.99
C ALA A 73 -0.90 3.76 0.48
N VAL A 74 -0.07 4.63 1.03
CA VAL A 74 -0.21 5.08 2.41
C VAL A 74 -1.38 6.04 2.49
N MET A 75 -2.29 5.80 3.44
CA MET A 75 -3.46 6.63 3.73
C MET A 75 -3.39 7.02 5.20
N ASP A 76 -2.59 8.03 5.52
CA ASP A 76 -2.24 8.44 6.88
C ASP A 76 -2.91 9.74 7.34
N ALA A 77 -3.58 10.44 6.44
CA ALA A 77 -4.36 11.61 6.77
C ALA A 77 -5.86 11.30 6.88
N ASN A 78 -6.56 12.08 7.71
CA ASN A 78 -8.00 11.93 7.88
C ASN A 78 -8.76 12.25 6.58
N GLY A 79 -9.71 11.37 6.22
CA GLY A 79 -10.58 11.58 5.07
C GLY A 79 -9.96 11.26 3.72
N GLU A 80 -8.85 10.55 3.70
CA GLU A 80 -8.29 10.03 2.45
C GLU A 80 -9.11 8.87 1.89
N LEU A 81 -9.26 8.90 0.59
CA LEU A 81 -9.85 7.84 -0.25
C LEU A 81 -8.84 7.44 -1.31
N LEU A 82 -8.91 6.20 -1.75
CA LEU A 82 -8.16 5.76 -2.93
C LEU A 82 -8.92 6.24 -4.18
N ILE A 83 -8.37 7.24 -4.85
CA ILE A 83 -9.02 7.88 -6.01
C ILE A 83 -8.24 7.53 -7.27
N GLY A 84 -8.95 7.06 -8.30
CA GLY A 84 -8.36 6.74 -9.60
C GLY A 84 -7.98 8.01 -10.36
N GLY A 85 -6.83 7.97 -11.02
CA GLY A 85 -6.33 9.04 -11.89
C GLY A 85 -5.60 8.47 -13.11
N THR A 86 -5.22 9.32 -14.05
CA THR A 86 -4.49 8.92 -15.27
C THR A 86 -3.10 8.33 -14.97
N SER A 87 -2.54 8.66 -13.81
CA SER A 87 -1.27 8.11 -13.32
C SER A 87 -1.45 6.95 -12.35
N GLY A 88 -2.63 6.34 -12.31
CA GLY A 88 -2.99 5.28 -11.37
C GLY A 88 -3.73 5.79 -10.14
N PRO A 89 -4.17 4.88 -9.26
CA PRO A 89 -4.86 5.22 -8.02
C PRO A 89 -3.90 5.86 -7.01
N ALA A 90 -4.39 6.87 -6.30
CA ALA A 90 -3.64 7.56 -5.25
C ALA A 90 -4.54 7.89 -4.05
N GLY A 91 -3.94 7.97 -2.85
CA GLY A 91 -4.61 8.51 -1.68
C GLY A 91 -4.82 10.01 -1.84
N ALA A 92 -6.05 10.47 -1.73
CA ALA A 92 -6.39 11.88 -1.78
C ALA A 92 -7.68 12.18 -1.02
N THR A 93 -7.82 13.41 -0.55
CA THR A 93 -9.06 13.88 0.08
C THR A 93 -10.01 14.45 -0.95
N LEU A 94 -11.29 14.40 -0.66
CA LEU A 94 -12.29 15.05 -1.50
C LEU A 94 -12.14 16.57 -1.44
N THR A 95 -12.26 17.21 -2.60
CA THR A 95 -12.28 18.67 -2.71
C THR A 95 -13.73 19.16 -2.65
N GLN A 96 -13.99 20.08 -1.74
CA GLN A 96 -15.33 20.66 -1.61
C GLN A 96 -15.64 21.62 -2.77
N GLY A 97 -16.84 21.48 -3.30
CA GLY A 97 -17.40 22.43 -4.25
C GLY A 97 -18.23 23.51 -3.57
N SER A 98 -18.86 24.37 -4.39
CA SER A 98 -19.77 25.41 -3.86
C SER A 98 -20.93 24.76 -3.12
N ASN A 99 -21.30 25.33 -1.98
CA ASN A 99 -22.40 24.87 -1.11
C ASN A 99 -22.21 23.44 -0.54
N ILE A 100 -21.02 22.91 -0.56
CA ILE A 100 -20.67 21.64 0.08
C ILE A 100 -19.58 21.90 1.11
N THR A 101 -19.77 21.40 2.31
CA THR A 101 -18.74 21.34 3.35
C THR A 101 -18.33 19.90 3.56
N ILE A 102 -17.04 19.63 3.53
CA ILE A 102 -16.46 18.32 3.81
C ILE A 102 -15.64 18.41 5.08
N THR A 103 -15.97 17.59 6.06
CA THR A 103 -15.22 17.49 7.32
C THR A 103 -14.61 16.11 7.42
N ASN A 104 -13.29 16.04 7.49
CA ASN A 104 -12.52 14.83 7.58
C ASN A 104 -12.20 14.54 9.06
N GLY A 105 -12.65 13.40 9.57
CA GLY A 105 -12.36 12.90 10.90
C GLY A 105 -11.62 11.57 10.85
N ASN A 106 -11.20 11.07 12.00
CA ASN A 106 -10.55 9.78 12.11
C ASN A 106 -11.52 8.65 11.70
N GLY A 107 -11.30 8.07 10.53
CA GLY A 107 -12.16 7.02 9.96
C GLY A 107 -13.54 7.50 9.51
N THR A 108 -13.76 8.81 9.38
CA THR A 108 -15.05 9.38 8.97
C THR A 108 -14.87 10.53 7.99
N ILE A 109 -15.79 10.63 7.04
CA ILE A 109 -15.94 11.79 6.16
C ILE A 109 -17.40 12.25 6.28
N THR A 110 -17.61 13.47 6.73
CA THR A 110 -18.93 14.08 6.78
C THR A 110 -19.08 15.06 5.63
N ILE A 111 -20.11 14.89 4.82
CA ILE A 111 -20.44 15.78 3.70
C ILE A 111 -21.75 16.48 4.05
N ALA A 112 -21.72 17.80 4.21
CA ALA A 112 -22.88 18.62 4.47
C ALA A 112 -23.14 19.55 3.29
N GLY A 113 -24.38 19.54 2.79
CA GLY A 113 -24.84 20.53 1.82
C GLY A 113 -25.32 21.77 2.57
N THR A 114 -24.82 22.94 2.21
CA THR A 114 -25.49 24.18 2.58
C THR A 114 -26.70 24.31 1.66
N ALA A 115 -27.90 24.25 2.22
CA ALA A 115 -29.08 24.54 1.43
C ALA A 115 -28.83 25.91 0.78
N GLY A 116 -28.72 25.93 -0.54
CA GLY A 116 -28.73 27.19 -1.28
C GLY A 116 -30.06 27.87 -0.89
N GLY A 117 -29.95 28.85 -0.03
CA GLY A 117 -31.14 29.56 0.39
C GLY A 117 -31.88 29.98 -0.87
N ILE A 118 -33.12 29.56 -1.02
CA ILE A 118 -34.03 30.20 -1.96
C ILE A 118 -33.80 31.68 -1.74
N SER A 119 -33.28 32.37 -2.76
CA SER A 119 -33.01 33.80 -2.55
C SER A 119 -34.27 34.42 -1.99
N THR A 120 -34.12 35.12 -0.91
CA THR A 120 -35.25 35.81 -0.24
C THR A 120 -36.10 36.59 -1.24
N GLY A 121 -35.52 37.02 -2.34
CA GLY A 121 -36.24 37.66 -3.44
C GLY A 121 -37.25 36.74 -4.14
N MET A 122 -37.01 35.47 -4.26
CA MET A 122 -37.95 34.52 -4.83
C MET A 122 -39.08 34.13 -3.90
N ALA A 123 -38.83 34.09 -2.58
CA ALA A 123 -39.85 33.82 -1.59
C ALA A 123 -40.84 34.99 -1.47
N MET A 124 -40.38 36.20 -1.69
CA MET A 124 -41.25 37.38 -1.63
C MET A 124 -42.19 37.56 -2.84
N VAL A 125 -41.82 37.02 -3.97
CA VAL A 125 -42.66 37.11 -5.19
C VAL A 125 -43.90 36.20 -5.10
N VAL A 126 -43.86 35.15 -4.28
CA VAL A 126 -44.98 34.20 -4.14
C VAL A 126 -45.99 34.68 -3.09
N GLY A 127 -45.62 35.61 -2.22
CA GLY A 127 -46.46 36.14 -1.14
C GLY A 127 -47.18 37.45 -1.45
N GLY A 128 -47.10 37.88 -2.69
CA GLY A 128 -47.70 39.17 -3.14
C GLY A 128 -49.18 39.17 -3.28
#